data_a2ef8d64e3b1bc488090baa400cb7ab6
#
_entry.id   a2ef8d64e3b1bc488090baa400cb7ab6
#
_cell.length_a   1.000
_cell.length_b   1.000
_cell.length_c   1.000
_cell.angle_alpha   90.00
_cell.angle_beta   90.00
_cell.angle_gamma   90.00
#
_symmetry.space_group_name_H-M   'P 1'
#
loop_
_entity.id
_entity.type
_entity.pdbx_description
1 polymer ?
#
loop_
_entity_poly.entity_id
_entity_poly.type
_entity_poly.pdbx_seq_one_letter_code
_entity_poly.pdbx_strand_id
1 'polypeptide(L)' 'MKPSPREIREAKKAYDKVVDHLISEDCAKTKEDADQIISGMSEDWYYMILQS' A
#
# COMPACT_ATOMS: atom_id res chain seq x y z
N MET A 1 -12.60 19.00 1.31
CA MET A 1 -11.93 19.34 0.06
C MET A 1 -11.60 18.07 -0.71
N LYS A 2 -11.83 18.11 -2.01
CA LYS A 2 -11.47 16.97 -2.84
C LYS A 2 -9.98 16.97 -3.10
N PRO A 3 -9.30 15.83 -3.02
CA PRO A 3 -7.88 15.75 -3.35
C PRO A 3 -7.66 16.07 -4.83
N SER A 4 -6.50 16.64 -5.15
CA SER A 4 -6.18 16.92 -6.54
C SER A 4 -5.92 15.61 -7.30
N PRO A 5 -6.08 15.60 -8.64
CA PRO A 5 -5.77 14.40 -9.43
C PRO A 5 -4.34 13.91 -9.21
N ARG A 6 -3.42 14.83 -8.92
CA ARG A 6 -2.03 14.49 -8.65
C ARG A 6 -1.88 13.71 -7.33
N GLU A 7 -2.60 14.16 -6.28
CA GLU A 7 -2.57 13.47 -4.99
C GLU A 7 -3.17 12.08 -5.10
N ILE A 8 -4.24 11.93 -5.86
CA ILE A 8 -4.88 10.64 -6.08
C ILE A 8 -3.90 9.67 -6.76
N ARG A 9 -3.14 10.15 -7.76
CA ARG A 9 -2.16 9.33 -8.45
C ARG A 9 -1.04 8.88 -7.54
N GLU A 10 -0.53 9.80 -6.73
CA GLU A 10 0.56 9.48 -5.79
C GLU A 10 0.10 8.48 -4.74
N ALA A 11 -1.09 8.67 -4.21
CA ALA A 11 -1.66 7.75 -3.23
C ALA A 11 -1.86 6.35 -3.83
N LYS A 12 -2.32 6.27 -5.08
CA LYS A 12 -2.51 5.00 -5.75
C LYS A 12 -1.20 4.28 -6.02
N LYS A 13 -0.17 5.02 -6.44
CA LYS A 13 1.15 4.46 -6.66
C LYS A 13 1.75 3.91 -5.37
N ALA A 14 1.60 4.65 -4.28
CA ALA A 14 2.07 4.21 -2.97
C ALA A 14 1.37 2.92 -2.56
N TYR A 15 0.06 2.87 -2.71
CA TYR A 15 -0.73 1.69 -2.39
C TYR A 15 -0.29 0.48 -3.21
N ASP A 16 -0.14 0.65 -4.52
CA ASP A 16 0.29 -0.42 -5.40
C ASP A 16 1.68 -0.93 -5.01
N LYS A 17 2.58 -0.03 -4.62
CA LYS A 17 3.91 -0.41 -4.18
C LYS A 17 3.85 -1.29 -2.92
N VAL A 18 3.00 -0.94 -1.96
CA VAL A 18 2.84 -1.72 -0.74
C VAL A 18 2.24 -3.08 -1.06
N VAL A 19 1.24 -3.13 -1.92
CA VAL A 19 0.63 -4.40 -2.35
C VAL A 19 1.68 -5.31 -2.99
N ASP A 20 2.46 -4.77 -3.94
CA ASP A 20 3.53 -5.53 -4.59
C ASP A 20 4.55 -6.03 -3.58
N HIS A 21 4.94 -5.18 -2.63
CA HIS A 21 5.90 -5.56 -1.60
C HIS A 21 5.39 -6.75 -0.77
N LEU A 22 4.14 -6.68 -0.34
CA LEU A 22 3.55 -7.75 0.48
C LEU A 22 3.48 -9.06 -0.29
N ILE A 23 3.16 -9.02 -1.56
CA ILE A 23 3.11 -10.22 -2.41
C ILE A 23 4.53 -10.75 -2.64
N SER A 24 5.48 -9.87 -2.90
CA SER A 24 6.87 -10.23 -3.16
C SER A 24 7.53 -10.88 -1.92
N GLU A 25 7.18 -10.40 -0.73
CA GLU A 25 7.71 -10.94 0.53
C GLU A 25 6.91 -12.15 1.04
N ASP A 26 5.97 -12.62 0.24
CA ASP A 26 5.11 -13.76 0.58
C ASP A 26 4.23 -13.49 1.82
N CYS A 27 4.02 -12.23 2.15
CA CYS A 27 3.10 -11.82 3.21
C CYS A 27 1.65 -11.90 2.76
N ALA A 28 1.41 -11.77 1.47
CA ALA A 28 0.10 -11.88 0.86
C ALA A 28 0.19 -12.74 -0.39
N LYS A 29 -0.83 -13.53 -0.65
CA LYS A 29 -0.89 -14.39 -1.84
C LYS A 29 -1.55 -13.70 -3.02
N THR A 30 -2.47 -12.78 -2.73
CA THR A 30 -3.23 -12.06 -3.76
C THR A 30 -3.35 -10.60 -3.36
N LYS A 31 -3.85 -9.79 -4.30
CA LYS A 31 -4.12 -8.39 -4.02
C LYS A 31 -5.17 -8.22 -2.92
N GLU A 32 -6.16 -9.10 -2.87
CA GLU A 32 -7.19 -9.05 -1.83
C GLU A 32 -6.57 -9.30 -0.45
N ASP A 33 -5.68 -10.28 -0.35
CA ASP A 33 -4.97 -10.54 0.91
C ASP A 33 -4.14 -9.33 1.32
N ALA A 34 -3.42 -8.73 0.38
CA ALA A 34 -2.63 -7.55 0.65
C ALA A 34 -3.51 -6.38 1.13
N ASP A 35 -4.67 -6.21 0.50
CA ASP A 35 -5.61 -5.17 0.89
C ASP A 35 -6.09 -5.34 2.34
N GLN A 36 -6.38 -6.57 2.74
CA GLN A 36 -6.78 -6.86 4.12
C GLN A 36 -5.65 -6.56 5.10
N ILE A 37 -4.42 -6.91 4.74
CA ILE A 37 -3.26 -6.62 5.58
C ILE A 37 -3.08 -5.12 5.72
N ILE A 38 -3.18 -4.37 4.63
CA ILE A 38 -3.04 -2.91 4.66
C ILE A 38 -4.13 -2.28 5.52
N SER A 39 -5.35 -2.81 5.45
CA SER A 39 -6.48 -2.31 6.25
C SER A 39 -6.22 -2.41 7.75
N GLY A 40 -5.47 -3.43 8.18
CA GLY A 40 -5.11 -3.61 9.60
C GLY A 40 -3.71 -3.14 9.96
N MET A 41 -2.97 -2.60 8.99
CA MET A 41 -1.58 -2.20 9.14
C MET A 41 -1.47 -0.83 9.82
N SER A 42 -0.45 -0.64 10.65
CA SER A 42 -0.18 0.67 11.23
C SER A 42 0.42 1.61 10.18
N GLU A 43 0.23 2.91 10.38
CA GLU A 43 0.79 3.90 9.47
C GLU A 43 2.31 3.81 9.42
N ASP A 44 2.95 3.57 10.56
CA ASP A 44 4.40 3.46 10.63
C ASP A 44 4.91 2.33 9.74
N TRP A 45 4.27 1.18 9.80
CA TRP A 45 4.65 0.04 8.96
C TRP A 45 4.44 0.35 7.48
N TYR A 46 3.31 0.98 7.16
CA TYR A 46 2.99 1.38 5.79
C TYR A 46 4.09 2.28 5.21
N TYR A 47 4.49 3.30 5.96
CA TYR A 47 5.55 4.22 5.52
C TYR A 47 6.90 3.55 5.43
N MET A 48 7.21 2.60 6.32
CA MET A 48 8.45 1.84 6.23
C MET A 48 8.54 1.07 4.91
N ILE A 49 7.45 0.44 4.49
CA ILE A 49 7.41 -0.28 3.22
C ILE A 49 7.62 0.69 2.06
N LEU A 50 7.01 1.86 2.12
CA LEU A 50 7.16 2.87 1.07
C LEU A 50 8.60 3.37 0.93
N GLN A 51 9.35 3.38 2.00
CA GLN A 51 10.73 3.86 2.01
C GLN A 51 11.75 2.79 1.66
N SER A 52 11.36 1.55 1.63
CA SER A 52 12.27 0.45 1.35
C SER A 52 12.55 0.20 -0.13
#